data_5d1bef1e8ea30d9e9720bf496beb637b
#
_entry.id   5d1bef1e8ea30d9e9720bf496beb637b
#
_cell.length_a   1.000
_cell.length_b   1.000
_cell.length_c   1.000
_cell.angle_alpha   90.00
_cell.angle_beta   90.00
_cell.angle_gamma   90.00
#
_symmetry.space_group_name_H-M   'P 1'
#
loop_
_entity.id
_entity.type
_entity.pdbx_description
1 polymer ?
#
loop_
_entity_poly.entity_id
_entity_poly.type
_entity_poly.pdbx_seq_one_letter_code
_entity_poly.pdbx_strand_id
1 'polypeptide(L)'
;MTAEITLWSDYVSPYAFVAKAWAYQLEADYDVMLTWRPYTLDIAAFQGSVAGRDPHHWRRVRYAYMDARRFANKQGLTLMGPKKIYFARPIQTGMLYAQRHGVFRAYNDLAFDRFWRRAIDPENVAAVEALLLEAGAPAGFPDYLAGEGGVEHDRLRNEAEGSGVFGVPTFVLEGELFWGGDRVGLLRERLDEKGVDRRRAA
;
A
#
# COMPACT_ATOMS: atom_id res chain seq x y z
N MET A 1 -14.61 17.31 13.58
CA MET A 1 -14.76 15.87 13.96
C MET A 1 -13.77 15.07 13.15
N THR A 2 -12.90 14.31 13.78
CA THR A 2 -11.88 13.49 13.09
C THR A 2 -12.55 12.37 12.31
N ALA A 3 -12.34 12.31 11.00
CA ALA A 3 -12.87 11.23 10.16
C ALA A 3 -11.86 10.07 10.07
N GLU A 4 -12.38 8.84 10.15
CA GLU A 4 -11.57 7.63 10.01
C GLU A 4 -11.59 7.13 8.58
N ILE A 5 -10.41 6.95 8.00
CA ILE A 5 -10.23 6.41 6.64
C ILE A 5 -9.36 5.17 6.73
N THR A 6 -9.83 4.04 6.20
CA THR A 6 -8.98 2.87 6.00
C THR A 6 -8.34 2.94 4.62
N LEU A 7 -7.03 2.71 4.54
CA LEU A 7 -6.29 2.61 3.27
C LEU A 7 -5.72 1.20 3.10
N TRP A 8 -6.31 0.43 2.20
CA TRP A 8 -5.78 -0.84 1.76
C TRP A 8 -4.67 -0.63 0.74
N SER A 9 -3.51 -1.23 0.98
CA SER A 9 -2.30 -0.98 0.20
C SER A 9 -1.45 -2.25 0.01
N ASP A 10 -0.65 -2.26 -1.06
CA ASP A 10 0.34 -3.30 -1.33
C ASP A 10 1.64 -2.66 -1.82
N TYR A 11 2.77 -3.04 -1.21
CA TYR A 11 4.10 -2.50 -1.57
C TYR A 11 4.52 -2.83 -3.00
N VAL A 12 3.98 -3.90 -3.59
CA VAL A 12 4.28 -4.30 -4.98
C VAL A 12 3.32 -3.68 -6.00
N SER A 13 2.36 -2.86 -5.55
CA SER A 13 1.47 -2.11 -6.44
C SER A 13 2.09 -0.76 -6.84
N PRO A 14 2.29 -0.50 -8.15
CA PRO A 14 2.82 0.77 -8.62
C PRO A 14 1.90 1.95 -8.33
N TYR A 15 0.58 1.73 -8.33
CA TYR A 15 -0.38 2.77 -8.01
C TYR A 15 -0.49 3.04 -6.50
N ALA A 16 -0.31 2.03 -5.64
CA ALA A 16 -0.21 2.24 -4.20
C ALA A 16 1.05 3.05 -3.84
N PHE A 17 2.17 2.79 -4.53
CA PHE A 17 3.40 3.56 -4.35
C PHE A 17 3.20 5.06 -4.61
N VAL A 18 2.62 5.41 -5.74
CA VAL A 18 2.40 6.84 -6.07
C VAL A 18 1.29 7.47 -5.24
N ALA A 19 0.30 6.69 -4.80
CA ALA A 19 -0.78 7.18 -3.95
C ALA A 19 -0.33 7.48 -2.51
N LYS A 20 0.81 6.94 -2.06
CA LYS A 20 1.36 7.19 -0.73
C LYS A 20 1.48 8.69 -0.42
N ALA A 21 2.03 9.48 -1.34
CA ALA A 21 2.16 10.92 -1.14
C ALA A 21 0.81 11.62 -0.99
N TRP A 22 -0.20 11.23 -1.76
CA TRP A 22 -1.55 11.78 -1.67
C TRP A 22 -2.26 11.37 -0.37
N ALA A 23 -2.00 10.15 0.12
CA ALA A 23 -2.49 9.70 1.41
C ALA A 23 -1.89 10.53 2.56
N TYR A 24 -0.59 10.77 2.53
CA TYR A 24 0.07 11.63 3.51
C TYR A 24 -0.44 13.09 3.45
N GLN A 25 -0.74 13.57 2.23
CA GLN A 25 -1.30 14.90 2.05
C GLN A 25 -2.73 15.02 2.61
N LEU A 26 -3.54 13.95 2.57
CA LEU A 26 -4.86 13.95 3.22
C LEU A 26 -4.74 14.18 4.73
N GLU A 27 -3.80 13.50 5.40
CA GLU A 27 -3.55 13.69 6.84
C GLU A 27 -3.01 15.09 7.17
N ALA A 28 -2.29 15.72 6.23
CA ALA A 28 -1.80 17.09 6.40
C ALA A 28 -2.92 18.12 6.20
N ASP A 29 -3.85 17.87 5.27
CA ASP A 29 -4.87 18.84 4.86
C ASP A 29 -6.15 18.76 5.69
N TYR A 30 -6.48 17.59 6.25
CA TYR A 30 -7.75 17.35 6.95
C TYR A 30 -7.54 16.77 8.35
N ASP A 31 -8.53 16.94 9.21
CA ASP A 31 -8.62 16.23 10.49
C ASP A 31 -9.10 14.80 10.25
N VAL A 32 -8.22 13.98 9.70
CA VAL A 32 -8.47 12.57 9.42
C VAL A 32 -7.47 11.68 10.14
N MET A 33 -7.91 10.48 10.50
CA MET A 33 -7.07 9.37 10.94
C MET A 33 -7.00 8.33 9.83
N LEU A 34 -5.82 8.14 9.25
CA LEU A 34 -5.60 7.19 8.16
C LEU A 34 -5.03 5.88 8.69
N THR A 35 -5.85 4.84 8.69
CA THR A 35 -5.45 3.48 9.08
C THR A 35 -5.00 2.69 7.86
N TRP A 36 -3.70 2.49 7.72
CA TRP A 36 -3.13 1.66 6.65
C TRP A 36 -3.30 0.19 6.97
N ARG A 37 -3.74 -0.58 5.98
CA ARG A 37 -3.93 -2.02 6.08
C ARG A 37 -3.31 -2.75 4.89
N PRO A 38 -2.62 -3.87 5.13
CA PRO A 38 -2.05 -4.67 4.04
C PRO A 38 -3.15 -5.40 3.28
N TYR A 39 -3.05 -5.38 1.95
CA TYR A 39 -3.84 -6.22 1.06
C TYR A 39 -2.95 -6.81 -0.01
N THR A 40 -2.47 -8.03 0.20
CA THR A 40 -1.61 -8.71 -0.79
C THR A 40 -2.43 -9.11 -2.02
N LEU A 41 -2.11 -8.46 -3.14
CA LEU A 41 -2.75 -8.75 -4.42
C LEU A 41 -2.41 -10.16 -4.90
N ASP A 42 -3.42 -10.92 -5.27
CA ASP A 42 -3.24 -12.10 -6.12
C ASP A 42 -3.12 -11.63 -7.57
N ILE A 43 -1.88 -11.33 -7.98
CA ILE A 43 -1.60 -10.83 -9.32
C ILE A 43 -1.99 -11.85 -10.40
N ALA A 44 -1.87 -13.15 -10.09
CA ALA A 44 -2.24 -14.21 -11.03
C ALA A 44 -3.75 -14.24 -11.27
N ALA A 45 -4.55 -14.10 -10.23
CA ALA A 45 -6.01 -14.00 -10.34
C ALA A 45 -6.44 -12.69 -11.01
N PHE A 46 -5.79 -11.56 -10.67
CA PHE A 46 -6.17 -10.23 -11.17
C PHE A 46 -5.75 -9.95 -12.62
N GLN A 47 -4.56 -10.42 -13.04
CA GLN A 47 -3.95 -10.13 -14.34
C GLN A 47 -3.55 -11.35 -15.15
N GLY A 48 -3.93 -12.55 -14.70
CA GLY A 48 -3.48 -13.81 -15.26
C GLY A 48 -2.01 -14.14 -14.94
N SER A 49 -1.68 -15.44 -14.97
CA SER A 49 -0.29 -15.87 -14.82
C SER A 49 0.58 -15.30 -15.95
N VAL A 50 1.88 -15.08 -15.69
CA VAL A 50 2.81 -14.54 -16.71
C VAL A 50 2.81 -15.39 -17.97
N ALA A 51 2.75 -16.72 -17.81
CA ALA A 51 2.74 -17.67 -18.94
C ALA A 51 1.42 -17.65 -19.72
N GLY A 52 0.32 -17.28 -19.10
CA GLY A 52 -1.02 -17.23 -19.72
C GLY A 52 -1.41 -15.86 -20.30
N ARG A 53 -0.52 -14.86 -20.22
CA ARG A 53 -0.84 -13.51 -20.72
C ARG A 53 -0.75 -13.44 -22.23
N ASP A 54 -1.87 -13.14 -22.85
CA ASP A 54 -1.96 -12.80 -24.26
C ASP A 54 -1.40 -11.38 -24.56
N PRO A 55 -1.28 -10.97 -25.83
CA PRO A 55 -0.82 -9.63 -26.20
C PRO A 55 -1.68 -8.48 -25.66
N HIS A 56 -2.99 -8.72 -25.41
CA HIS A 56 -3.87 -7.71 -24.83
C HIS A 56 -3.54 -7.47 -23.36
N HIS A 57 -3.38 -8.52 -22.57
CA HIS A 57 -2.95 -8.44 -21.18
C HIS A 57 -1.60 -7.73 -21.04
N TRP A 58 -0.64 -8.06 -21.90
CA TRP A 58 0.67 -7.40 -21.90
C TRP A 58 0.60 -5.90 -22.23
N ARG A 59 -0.31 -5.48 -23.12
CA ARG A 59 -0.55 -4.04 -23.37
C ARG A 59 -1.06 -3.32 -22.12
N ARG A 60 -2.00 -3.93 -21.38
CA ARG A 60 -2.52 -3.38 -20.11
C ARG A 60 -1.43 -3.26 -19.06
N VAL A 61 -0.62 -4.30 -18.87
CA VAL A 61 0.50 -4.28 -17.92
C VAL A 61 1.50 -3.16 -18.26
N ARG A 62 1.91 -3.08 -19.53
CA ARG A 62 2.83 -2.01 -19.98
C ARG A 62 2.27 -0.62 -19.76
N TYR A 63 0.99 -0.44 -20.06
CA TYR A 63 0.31 0.84 -19.84
C TYR A 63 0.31 1.20 -18.35
N ALA A 64 -0.06 0.29 -17.47
CA ALA A 64 -0.10 0.53 -16.02
C ALA A 64 1.26 1.00 -15.46
N TYR A 65 2.37 0.36 -15.88
CA TYR A 65 3.71 0.78 -15.47
C TYR A 65 4.14 2.10 -16.11
N MET A 66 3.79 2.34 -17.36
CA MET A 66 4.05 3.62 -18.03
C MET A 66 3.30 4.76 -17.34
N ASP A 67 2.04 4.53 -17.02
CA ASP A 67 1.18 5.53 -16.37
C ASP A 67 1.62 5.82 -14.93
N ALA A 68 1.86 4.80 -14.12
CA ALA A 68 2.37 4.98 -12.77
C ALA A 68 3.72 5.74 -12.75
N ARG A 69 4.60 5.52 -13.74
CA ARG A 69 5.85 6.29 -13.86
C ARG A 69 5.63 7.77 -14.13
N ARG A 70 4.55 8.16 -14.83
CA ARG A 70 4.22 9.58 -15.02
C ARG A 70 3.99 10.28 -13.67
N PHE A 71 3.24 9.63 -12.77
CA PHE A 71 3.01 10.13 -11.43
C PHE A 71 4.27 10.06 -10.57
N ALA A 72 5.00 8.94 -10.60
CA ALA A 72 6.26 8.79 -9.88
C ALA A 72 7.27 9.87 -10.26
N ASN A 73 7.46 10.13 -11.56
CA ASN A 73 8.38 11.18 -12.05
C ASN A 73 7.98 12.57 -11.57
N LYS A 74 6.67 12.88 -11.53
CA LYS A 74 6.20 14.18 -11.00
C LYS A 74 6.49 14.34 -9.51
N GLN A 75 6.59 13.22 -8.77
CA GLN A 75 6.90 13.19 -7.34
C GLN A 75 8.40 12.99 -7.06
N GLY A 76 9.26 12.94 -8.09
CA GLY A 76 10.69 12.66 -7.94
C GLY A 76 11.01 11.23 -7.49
N LEU A 77 10.06 10.28 -7.65
CA LEU A 77 10.20 8.90 -7.23
C LEU A 77 10.80 8.03 -8.34
N THR A 78 11.63 7.06 -7.95
CA THR A 78 12.14 6.03 -8.85
C THR A 78 11.20 4.83 -8.89
N LEU A 79 10.65 4.50 -10.05
CA LEU A 79 9.77 3.35 -10.26
C LEU A 79 10.38 2.42 -11.31
N MET A 80 11.12 1.41 -10.85
CA MET A 80 11.68 0.34 -11.68
C MET A 80 10.71 -0.84 -11.67
N GLY A 81 10.28 -1.33 -12.85
CA GLY A 81 9.38 -2.49 -12.93
C GLY A 81 9.98 -3.73 -12.23
N PRO A 82 9.17 -4.55 -11.54
CA PRO A 82 9.65 -5.72 -10.83
C PRO A 82 10.23 -6.77 -11.81
N LYS A 83 11.15 -7.61 -11.32
CA LYS A 83 11.79 -8.66 -12.13
C LYS A 83 10.91 -9.89 -12.32
N LYS A 84 9.99 -10.13 -11.40
CA LYS A 84 9.02 -11.24 -11.37
C LYS A 84 7.72 -10.79 -10.72
N ILE A 85 6.70 -11.63 -10.72
CA ILE A 85 5.56 -11.48 -9.80
C ILE A 85 6.04 -11.92 -8.42
N TYR A 86 5.86 -11.07 -7.42
CA TYR A 86 6.22 -11.34 -6.05
C TYR A 86 4.99 -11.67 -5.21
N PHE A 87 5.15 -12.63 -4.28
CA PHE A 87 4.19 -12.88 -3.22
C PHE A 87 4.58 -12.04 -2.00
N ALA A 88 4.00 -10.86 -1.89
CA ALA A 88 4.45 -9.80 -0.98
C ALA A 88 4.06 -10.01 0.50
N ARG A 89 3.58 -11.21 0.91
CA ARG A 89 3.11 -11.46 2.28
C ARG A 89 4.13 -11.07 3.37
N PRO A 90 5.44 -11.38 3.27
CA PRO A 90 6.38 -10.97 4.31
C PRO A 90 6.48 -9.45 4.48
N ILE A 91 6.71 -8.71 3.39
CA ILE A 91 6.83 -7.25 3.47
C ILE A 91 5.50 -6.58 3.90
N GLN A 92 4.36 -7.16 3.53
CA GLN A 92 3.03 -6.70 3.94
C GLN A 92 2.77 -6.97 5.43
N THR A 93 3.17 -8.13 5.95
CA THR A 93 3.10 -8.41 7.40
C THR A 93 4.06 -7.51 8.18
N GLY A 94 5.17 -7.10 7.57
CA GLY A 94 6.08 -6.09 8.10
C GLY A 94 5.40 -4.73 8.37
N MET A 95 4.38 -4.36 7.58
CA MET A 95 3.54 -3.18 7.87
C MET A 95 2.88 -3.29 9.25
N LEU A 96 2.30 -4.44 9.57
CA LEU A 96 1.63 -4.68 10.86
C LEU A 96 2.62 -4.65 12.02
N TYR A 97 3.80 -5.27 11.82
CA TYR A 97 4.87 -5.23 12.81
C TYR A 97 5.36 -3.80 13.07
N ALA A 98 5.56 -3.02 12.03
CA ALA A 98 5.97 -1.62 12.14
C ALA A 98 4.92 -0.75 12.83
N GLN A 99 3.62 -0.99 12.57
CA GLN A 99 2.52 -0.32 13.27
C GLN A 99 2.51 -0.64 14.76
N ARG A 100 2.65 -1.91 15.11
CA ARG A 100 2.71 -2.37 16.50
C ARG A 100 3.83 -1.71 17.31
N HIS A 101 4.95 -1.42 16.66
CA HIS A 101 6.13 -0.80 17.29
C HIS A 101 6.25 0.71 17.07
N GLY A 102 5.23 1.36 16.50
CA GLY A 102 5.19 2.82 16.33
C GLY A 102 6.14 3.39 15.28
N VAL A 103 6.70 2.53 14.40
CA VAL A 103 7.68 2.92 13.37
C VAL A 103 7.11 2.82 11.95
N PHE A 104 5.78 2.75 11.84
CA PHE A 104 5.09 2.51 10.57
C PHE A 104 5.53 3.48 9.46
N ARG A 105 5.60 4.78 9.74
CA ARG A 105 5.89 5.78 8.71
C ARG A 105 7.29 5.57 8.10
N ALA A 106 8.29 5.35 8.95
CA ALA A 106 9.66 5.07 8.52
C ALA A 106 9.73 3.77 7.70
N TYR A 107 9.12 2.70 8.20
CA TYR A 107 9.05 1.43 7.47
C TYR A 107 8.34 1.55 6.13
N ASN A 108 7.18 2.21 6.10
CA ASN A 108 6.37 2.38 4.89
C ASN A 108 7.14 3.13 3.78
N ASP A 109 7.89 4.16 4.16
CA ASP A 109 8.71 4.91 3.22
C ASP A 109 9.88 4.08 2.68
N LEU A 110 10.59 3.38 3.57
CA LEU A 110 11.69 2.49 3.20
C LEU A 110 11.21 1.31 2.33
N ALA A 111 10.10 0.65 2.70
CA ALA A 111 9.58 -0.52 2.00
C ALA A 111 9.22 -0.18 0.54
N PHE A 112 8.49 0.90 0.32
CA PHE A 112 8.18 1.37 -1.03
C PHE A 112 9.45 1.76 -1.79
N ASP A 113 10.33 2.57 -1.23
CA ASP A 113 11.53 3.03 -1.93
C ASP A 113 12.44 1.87 -2.31
N ARG A 114 12.76 0.97 -1.37
CA ARG A 114 13.64 -0.18 -1.61
C ARG A 114 13.06 -1.15 -2.64
N PHE A 115 11.75 -1.43 -2.58
CA PHE A 115 11.12 -2.30 -3.55
C PHE A 115 11.17 -1.71 -4.97
N TRP A 116 10.75 -0.45 -5.13
CA TRP A 116 10.67 0.18 -6.45
C TRP A 116 12.02 0.59 -7.04
N ARG A 117 13.09 0.59 -6.23
CA ARG A 117 14.49 0.64 -6.67
C ARG A 117 15.12 -0.73 -6.91
N ARG A 118 14.37 -1.82 -6.70
CA ARG A 118 14.87 -3.22 -6.76
C ARG A 118 15.98 -3.50 -5.75
N ALA A 119 15.97 -2.81 -4.63
CA ALA A 119 16.97 -2.91 -3.56
C ALA A 119 16.54 -3.89 -2.44
N ILE A 120 15.34 -4.47 -2.52
CA ILE A 120 14.87 -5.50 -1.58
C ILE A 120 14.13 -6.60 -2.34
N ASP A 121 14.27 -7.83 -1.86
CA ASP A 121 13.34 -8.93 -2.18
C ASP A 121 12.22 -8.95 -1.12
N PRO A 122 10.96 -8.63 -1.47
CA PRO A 122 9.86 -8.53 -0.53
C PRO A 122 9.42 -9.88 0.04
N GLU A 123 9.89 -10.99 -0.54
CA GLU A 123 9.64 -12.36 -0.08
C GLU A 123 10.69 -12.85 0.92
N ASN A 124 11.85 -12.19 0.98
CA ASN A 124 12.95 -12.58 1.87
C ASN A 124 12.71 -12.04 3.28
N VAL A 125 12.38 -12.93 4.21
CA VAL A 125 12.04 -12.60 5.61
C VAL A 125 13.19 -11.86 6.31
N ALA A 126 14.43 -12.30 6.12
CA ALA A 126 15.60 -11.66 6.74
C ALA A 126 15.84 -10.25 6.18
N ALA A 127 15.59 -10.03 4.88
CA ALA A 127 15.69 -8.70 4.28
C ALA A 127 14.58 -7.76 4.81
N VAL A 128 13.37 -8.27 5.01
CA VAL A 128 12.27 -7.51 5.61
C VAL A 128 12.56 -7.18 7.08
N GLU A 129 13.11 -8.12 7.85
CA GLU A 129 13.53 -7.84 9.22
C GLU A 129 14.63 -6.77 9.27
N ALA A 130 15.64 -6.87 8.42
CA ALA A 130 16.68 -5.83 8.32
C ALA A 130 16.08 -4.44 8.03
N LEU A 131 15.07 -4.36 7.16
CA LEU A 131 14.37 -3.13 6.86
C LEU A 131 13.58 -2.60 8.07
N LEU A 132 12.95 -3.49 8.84
CA LEU A 132 12.25 -3.15 10.08
C LEU A 132 13.20 -2.62 11.15
N LEU A 133 14.37 -3.25 11.31
CA LEU A 133 15.43 -2.77 12.19
C LEU A 133 15.95 -1.38 11.76
N GLU A 134 16.16 -1.15 10.45
CA GLU A 134 16.53 0.15 9.90
C GLU A 134 15.45 1.22 10.21
N ALA A 135 14.16 0.83 10.19
CA ALA A 135 13.05 1.71 10.55
C ALA A 135 12.94 1.96 12.07
N GLY A 136 13.67 1.24 12.90
CA GLY A 136 13.67 1.37 14.37
C GLY A 136 12.79 0.36 15.11
N ALA A 137 12.25 -0.67 14.43
CA ALA A 137 11.55 -1.76 15.11
C ALA A 137 12.55 -2.66 15.86
N PRO A 138 12.13 -3.38 16.92
CA PRO A 138 12.95 -4.41 17.55
C PRO A 138 13.11 -5.64 16.64
N ALA A 139 14.04 -6.55 16.96
CA ALA A 139 14.13 -7.88 16.37
C ALA A 139 12.93 -8.75 16.75
N GLY A 140 12.67 -9.83 15.97
CA GLY A 140 11.59 -10.78 16.24
C GLY A 140 10.52 -10.84 15.17
N PHE A 141 10.72 -10.17 14.06
CA PHE A 141 9.78 -10.20 12.93
C PHE A 141 9.54 -11.62 12.36
N PRO A 142 10.56 -12.53 12.23
CA PRO A 142 10.31 -13.88 11.72
C PRO A 142 9.29 -14.66 12.56
N ASP A 143 9.39 -14.59 13.89
CA ASP A 143 8.46 -15.26 14.80
C ASP A 143 7.06 -14.62 14.73
N TYR A 144 7.00 -13.29 14.64
CA TYR A 144 5.73 -12.58 14.42
C TYR A 144 5.07 -12.99 13.13
N LEU A 145 5.80 -13.05 12.01
CA LEU A 145 5.30 -13.48 10.71
C LEU A 145 4.79 -14.94 10.74
N ALA A 146 5.53 -15.83 11.41
CA ALA A 146 5.15 -17.24 11.55
C ALA A 146 3.94 -17.46 12.46
N GLY A 147 3.70 -16.53 13.39
CA GLY A 147 2.64 -16.58 14.38
C GLY A 147 1.51 -15.58 14.13
N GLU A 148 1.29 -14.70 15.11
CA GLU A 148 0.14 -13.78 15.16
C GLU A 148 0.05 -12.83 13.96
N GLY A 149 1.19 -12.33 13.47
CA GLY A 149 1.21 -11.40 12.34
C GLY A 149 0.74 -12.02 11.03
N GLY A 150 1.11 -13.28 10.79
CA GLY A 150 0.63 -14.02 9.63
C GLY A 150 -0.88 -14.28 9.70
N VAL A 151 -1.39 -14.62 10.88
CA VAL A 151 -2.83 -14.83 11.13
C VAL A 151 -3.59 -13.52 10.92
N GLU A 152 -3.08 -12.42 11.46
CA GLU A 152 -3.70 -11.09 11.32
C GLU A 152 -3.70 -10.62 9.86
N HIS A 153 -2.60 -10.82 9.12
CA HIS A 153 -2.54 -10.51 7.70
C HIS A 153 -3.64 -11.25 6.91
N ASP A 154 -3.82 -12.55 7.16
CA ASP A 154 -4.82 -13.36 6.47
C ASP A 154 -6.25 -12.95 6.86
N ARG A 155 -6.48 -12.60 8.15
CA ARG A 155 -7.75 -12.04 8.63
C ARG A 155 -8.08 -10.72 7.92
N LEU A 156 -7.12 -9.80 7.82
CA LEU A 156 -7.30 -8.51 7.15
C LEU A 156 -7.58 -8.68 5.65
N ARG A 157 -6.94 -9.64 4.99
CA ARG A 157 -7.25 -9.95 3.60
C ARG A 157 -8.71 -10.38 3.43
N ASN A 158 -9.19 -11.29 4.28
CA ASN A 158 -10.58 -11.75 4.25
C ASN A 158 -11.55 -10.59 4.56
N GLU A 159 -11.21 -9.71 5.50
CA GLU A 159 -11.98 -8.51 5.81
C GLU A 159 -12.08 -7.57 4.60
N ALA A 160 -10.97 -7.32 3.91
CA ALA A 160 -10.93 -6.50 2.71
C ALA A 160 -11.86 -7.06 1.62
N GLU A 161 -11.71 -8.35 1.31
CA GLU A 161 -12.51 -9.03 0.29
C GLU A 161 -14.00 -9.04 0.67
N GLY A 162 -14.32 -9.30 1.94
CA GLY A 162 -15.69 -9.27 2.47
C GLY A 162 -16.33 -7.88 2.46
N SER A 163 -15.52 -6.79 2.50
CA SER A 163 -15.98 -5.41 2.37
C SER A 163 -16.03 -4.90 0.92
N GLY A 164 -15.73 -5.76 -0.06
CA GLY A 164 -15.76 -5.43 -1.48
C GLY A 164 -14.46 -4.83 -2.04
N VAL A 165 -13.38 -4.83 -1.27
CA VAL A 165 -12.06 -4.42 -1.77
C VAL A 165 -11.53 -5.51 -2.71
N PHE A 166 -11.16 -5.13 -3.91
CA PHE A 166 -10.67 -6.04 -4.96
C PHE A 166 -9.31 -5.62 -5.55
N GLY A 167 -8.78 -4.49 -5.11
CA GLY A 167 -7.54 -3.93 -5.62
C GLY A 167 -6.99 -2.82 -4.73
N VAL A 168 -5.77 -2.34 -5.03
CA VAL A 168 -5.10 -1.30 -4.26
C VAL A 168 -4.48 -0.22 -5.16
N PRO A 169 -4.35 1.02 -4.65
CA PRO A 169 -4.82 1.48 -3.34
C PRO A 169 -6.35 1.57 -3.29
N THR A 170 -6.97 1.26 -2.16
CA THR A 170 -8.39 1.53 -1.92
C THR A 170 -8.55 2.26 -0.60
N PHE A 171 -9.11 3.45 -0.65
CA PHE A 171 -9.53 4.21 0.53
C PHE A 171 -10.97 3.87 0.86
N VAL A 172 -11.28 3.73 2.13
CA VAL A 172 -12.65 3.46 2.62
C VAL A 172 -13.02 4.51 3.66
N LEU A 173 -14.08 5.25 3.39
CA LEU A 173 -14.67 6.22 4.32
C LEU A 173 -16.12 5.82 4.60
N GLU A 174 -16.42 5.44 5.83
CA GLU A 174 -17.77 5.02 6.26
C GLU A 174 -18.42 3.97 5.33
N GLY A 175 -17.62 3.01 4.84
CA GLY A 175 -18.05 1.95 3.93
C GLY A 175 -18.08 2.33 2.45
N GLU A 176 -17.92 3.60 2.08
CA GLU A 176 -17.75 4.02 0.69
C GLU A 176 -16.33 3.75 0.21
N LEU A 177 -16.19 3.05 -0.93
CA LEU A 177 -14.91 2.66 -1.50
C LEU A 177 -14.43 3.65 -2.58
N PHE A 178 -13.18 4.06 -2.48
CA PHE A 178 -12.48 4.90 -3.46
C PHE A 178 -11.27 4.14 -3.98
N TRP A 179 -11.45 3.36 -5.04
CA TRP A 179 -10.38 2.56 -5.62
C TRP A 179 -9.54 3.36 -6.61
N GLY A 180 -8.25 3.45 -6.32
CA GLY A 180 -7.25 4.17 -7.12
C GLY A 180 -6.87 5.53 -6.51
N GLY A 181 -5.60 5.93 -6.69
CA GLY A 181 -5.12 7.23 -6.24
C GLY A 181 -5.77 8.41 -6.96
N ASP A 182 -6.32 8.19 -8.16
CA ASP A 182 -7.08 9.17 -8.93
C ASP A 182 -8.46 9.49 -8.32
N ARG A 183 -8.91 8.73 -7.32
CA ARG A 183 -10.13 8.98 -6.55
C ARG A 183 -9.92 9.85 -5.31
N VAL A 184 -8.68 10.22 -5.00
CA VAL A 184 -8.38 11.10 -3.85
C VAL A 184 -9.07 12.46 -3.97
N GLY A 185 -9.24 12.98 -5.20
CA GLY A 185 -10.04 14.19 -5.43
C GLY A 185 -11.48 14.05 -4.96
N LEU A 186 -12.16 12.96 -5.38
CA LEU A 186 -13.52 12.65 -4.96
C LEU A 186 -13.63 12.39 -3.44
N LEU A 187 -12.63 11.71 -2.86
CA LEU A 187 -12.57 11.51 -1.41
C LEU A 187 -12.49 12.86 -0.66
N ARG A 188 -11.73 13.83 -1.18
CA ARG A 188 -11.67 15.20 -0.62
C ARG A 188 -13.03 15.91 -0.70
N GLU A 189 -13.71 15.82 -1.83
CA GLU A 189 -15.07 16.35 -1.98
C GLU A 189 -16.01 15.74 -0.93
N ARG A 190 -15.92 14.43 -0.70
CA ARG A 190 -16.72 13.75 0.31
C ARG A 190 -16.39 14.20 1.75
N LEU A 191 -15.11 14.44 2.06
CA LEU A 191 -14.72 14.99 3.36
C LEU A 191 -15.27 16.41 3.57
N ASP A 192 -15.22 17.25 2.53
CA ASP A 192 -15.77 18.61 2.57
C ASP A 192 -17.30 18.59 2.75
N GLU A 193 -18.03 17.73 2.04
CA GLU A 193 -19.48 17.52 2.17
C GLU A 193 -19.88 17.09 3.59
N LYS A 194 -19.04 16.27 4.24
CA LYS A 194 -19.27 15.83 5.63
C LYS A 194 -18.84 16.86 6.67
N GLY A 195 -18.29 17.99 6.25
CA GLY A 195 -17.84 19.04 7.16
C GLY A 195 -16.61 18.63 7.98
N VAL A 196 -15.76 17.76 7.45
CA VAL A 196 -14.49 17.42 8.12
C VAL A 196 -13.57 18.62 8.07
N ASP A 197 -13.07 19.01 9.24
CA ASP A 197 -12.26 20.21 9.39
C ASP A 197 -10.97 20.12 8.55
N ARG A 198 -10.71 21.15 7.76
CA ARG A 198 -9.42 21.31 7.12
C ARG A 198 -8.39 21.80 8.14
N ARG A 199 -7.23 21.15 8.17
CA ARG A 199 -6.11 21.65 8.99
C ARG A 199 -5.61 22.95 8.37
N ARG A 200 -5.45 23.99 9.21
CA ARG A 200 -4.80 25.23 8.75
C ARG A 200 -3.34 24.92 8.47
N ALA A 201 -2.86 25.32 7.29
CA ALA A 201 -1.42 25.29 6.99
C ALA A 201 -0.69 26.10 8.08
N ALA A 202 0.29 25.45 8.73
CA ALA A 202 1.13 26.10 9.74
C ALA A 202 2.15 27.02 9.07
#